data_0de31188e319e1e0a84c6eafb2b66c7d
#
_entry.id   0de31188e319e1e0a84c6eafb2b66c7d
#
_cell.length_a   1.000
_cell.length_b   1.000
_cell.length_c   1.000
_cell.angle_alpha   90.00
_cell.angle_beta   90.00
_cell.angle_gamma   90.00
#
_symmetry.space_group_name_H-M   'P 1'
#
loop_
_entity.id
_entity.type
_entity.pdbx_description
1 polymer ?
#
loop_
_entity_poly.entity_id
_entity_poly.type
_entity_poly.pdbx_seq_one_letter_code
_entity_poly.pdbx_strand_id
1 'polypeptide(L)'
;YGLLPGKQAVFSIGHDLGLEAALDLSDLGLDVLCVADIREEGQDPALLDALKQRNIPFLRGWVATQAHGAKTISKVTLATIPGTLEKEFACDLLVASAGMTPVTGPLSLGHARFAFDIHTGFFLPTTLPAKMHAAGRLLGLNNDAAIEASGCLAGLMAAADCGAGLEAD
;
A
#
# COMPACT_ATOMS: atom_id res chain seq x y z
N TYR A 1 8.37 17.31 -9.59
CA TYR A 1 9.28 17.75 -10.65
C TYR A 1 8.58 17.89 -12.01
N GLY A 2 7.28 17.50 -12.13
CA GLY A 2 6.48 17.61 -13.35
C GLY A 2 6.96 16.73 -14.52
N LEU A 3 7.70 15.67 -14.25
CA LEU A 3 8.19 14.73 -15.26
C LEU A 3 7.35 13.45 -15.23
N LEU A 4 6.83 13.04 -16.39
CA LEU A 4 6.23 11.73 -16.56
C LEU A 4 7.34 10.71 -16.87
N PRO A 5 7.41 9.58 -16.16
CA PRO A 5 8.46 8.58 -16.33
C PRO A 5 8.28 7.69 -17.58
N GLY A 6 7.16 7.80 -18.27
CA GLY A 6 6.81 7.07 -19.48
C GLY A 6 5.65 7.73 -20.21
N LYS A 7 5.19 7.09 -21.28
CA LYS A 7 4.05 7.54 -22.08
C LYS A 7 2.84 6.64 -21.91
N GLN A 8 3.06 5.31 -21.85
CA GLN A 8 2.04 4.27 -21.74
C GLN A 8 2.34 3.37 -20.56
N ALA A 9 1.44 3.32 -19.58
CA ALA A 9 1.64 2.60 -18.35
C ALA A 9 0.65 1.48 -18.11
N VAL A 10 1.14 0.41 -17.51
CA VAL A 10 0.36 -0.63 -16.85
C VAL A 10 0.58 -0.51 -15.35
N PHE A 11 -0.49 -0.53 -14.58
CA PHE A 11 -0.44 -0.54 -13.12
C PHE A 11 -0.70 -1.95 -12.60
N SER A 12 0.14 -2.41 -11.65
CA SER A 12 -0.06 -3.65 -10.89
C SER A 12 -0.05 -3.30 -9.41
N ILE A 13 -1.21 -3.35 -8.78
CA ILE A 13 -1.44 -2.77 -7.46
C ILE A 13 -2.06 -3.78 -6.49
N GLY A 14 -2.02 -3.45 -5.20
CA GLY A 14 -2.64 -4.23 -4.12
C GLY A 14 -3.36 -3.37 -3.08
N HIS A 15 -3.58 -2.07 -3.36
CA HIS A 15 -4.25 -1.13 -2.42
C HIS A 15 -4.72 0.14 -3.13
N ASP A 16 -5.56 0.94 -2.46
CA ASP A 16 -6.24 2.10 -3.05
C ASP A 16 -5.31 3.26 -3.43
N LEU A 17 -4.18 3.45 -2.72
CA LEU A 17 -3.18 4.45 -3.14
C LEU A 17 -2.65 4.19 -4.56
N GLY A 18 -2.65 2.92 -5.02
CA GLY A 18 -2.32 2.59 -6.39
C GLY A 18 -3.38 3.04 -7.39
N LEU A 19 -4.67 3.02 -7.00
CA LEU A 19 -5.78 3.57 -7.79
C LEU A 19 -5.67 5.09 -7.88
N GLU A 20 -5.44 5.77 -6.76
CA GLU A 20 -5.22 7.22 -6.70
C GLU A 20 -4.05 7.64 -7.61
N ALA A 21 -2.92 6.95 -7.51
CA ALA A 21 -1.75 7.23 -8.35
C ALA A 21 -2.04 7.03 -9.86
N ALA A 22 -2.86 6.05 -10.24
CA ALA A 22 -3.25 5.85 -11.62
C ALA A 22 -4.11 7.00 -12.15
N LEU A 23 -5.04 7.50 -11.33
CA LEU A 23 -5.88 8.65 -11.65
C LEU A 23 -5.06 9.93 -11.78
N ASP A 24 -4.20 10.22 -10.79
CA ASP A 24 -3.35 11.41 -10.78
C ASP A 24 -2.41 11.46 -11.98
N LEU A 25 -1.77 10.34 -12.31
CA LEU A 25 -0.88 10.26 -13.46
C LEU A 25 -1.62 10.35 -14.79
N SER A 26 -2.84 9.80 -14.87
CA SER A 26 -3.70 9.96 -16.03
C SER A 26 -4.10 11.43 -16.23
N ASP A 27 -4.44 12.15 -15.17
CA ASP A 27 -4.79 13.57 -15.22
C ASP A 27 -3.57 14.45 -15.62
N LEU A 28 -2.36 13.97 -15.37
CA LEU A 28 -1.10 14.59 -15.85
C LEU A 28 -0.73 14.21 -17.29
N GLY A 29 -1.55 13.39 -17.96
CA GLY A 29 -1.37 13.04 -19.37
C GLY A 29 -0.65 11.71 -19.64
N LEU A 30 -0.47 10.86 -18.63
CA LEU A 30 0.00 9.49 -18.83
C LEU A 30 -1.13 8.64 -19.42
N ASP A 31 -0.86 7.91 -20.50
CA ASP A 31 -1.79 6.92 -21.07
C ASP A 31 -1.79 5.67 -20.20
N VAL A 32 -2.81 5.53 -19.33
CA VAL A 32 -2.97 4.37 -18.46
C VAL A 32 -3.74 3.28 -19.19
N LEU A 33 -3.02 2.27 -19.70
CA LEU A 33 -3.59 1.18 -20.49
C LEU A 33 -4.50 0.26 -19.69
N CYS A 34 -4.14 -0.02 -18.43
CA CYS A 34 -5.00 -0.70 -17.47
C CYS A 34 -4.42 -0.61 -16.05
N VAL A 35 -5.31 -0.86 -15.08
CA VAL A 35 -4.96 -1.06 -13.67
C VAL A 35 -5.34 -2.49 -13.29
N ALA A 36 -4.35 -3.31 -12.95
CA ALA A 36 -4.49 -4.66 -12.44
C ALA A 36 -4.37 -4.63 -10.90
N ASP A 37 -5.40 -5.06 -10.19
CA ASP A 37 -5.42 -5.15 -8.74
C ASP A 37 -5.44 -6.62 -8.34
N ILE A 38 -4.49 -7.02 -7.49
CA ILE A 38 -4.40 -8.39 -6.97
C ILE A 38 -5.61 -8.75 -6.09
N ARG A 39 -6.27 -7.76 -5.50
CA ARG A 39 -7.45 -7.96 -4.66
C ARG A 39 -8.69 -8.26 -5.49
N GLU A 40 -9.49 -9.21 -5.03
CA GLU A 40 -10.80 -9.49 -5.63
C GLU A 40 -11.86 -8.48 -5.16
N GLU A 41 -11.74 -7.98 -3.92
CA GLU A 41 -12.70 -7.09 -3.26
C GLU A 41 -11.98 -6.05 -2.40
N GLY A 42 -12.72 -5.06 -1.87
CA GLY A 42 -12.23 -4.09 -0.89
C GLY A 42 -11.64 -2.82 -1.49
N GLN A 43 -11.83 -2.57 -2.80
CA GLN A 43 -11.47 -1.30 -3.43
C GLN A 43 -12.50 -0.21 -3.10
N ASP A 44 -12.05 1.04 -2.97
CA ASP A 44 -12.95 2.19 -2.81
C ASP A 44 -13.84 2.35 -4.07
N PRO A 45 -15.18 2.29 -3.93
CA PRO A 45 -16.09 2.45 -5.05
C PRO A 45 -15.94 3.79 -5.79
N ALA A 46 -15.60 4.88 -5.09
CA ALA A 46 -15.43 6.19 -5.70
C ALA A 46 -14.21 6.22 -6.65
N LEU A 47 -13.13 5.54 -6.29
CA LEU A 47 -11.94 5.41 -7.13
C LEU A 47 -12.22 4.56 -8.37
N LEU A 48 -13.00 3.47 -8.22
CA LEU A 48 -13.41 2.63 -9.36
C LEU A 48 -14.30 3.40 -10.33
N ASP A 49 -15.24 4.20 -9.84
CA ASP A 49 -16.07 5.06 -10.67
C ASP A 49 -15.25 6.13 -11.39
N ALA A 50 -14.24 6.69 -10.72
CA ALA A 50 -13.31 7.65 -11.32
C ALA A 50 -12.48 7.05 -12.46
N LEU A 51 -11.99 5.80 -12.32
CA LEU A 51 -11.32 5.06 -13.40
C LEU A 51 -12.26 4.84 -14.59
N LYS A 52 -13.50 4.43 -14.32
CA LYS A 52 -14.52 4.20 -15.34
C LYS A 52 -14.85 5.48 -16.13
N GLN A 53 -14.98 6.63 -15.47
CA GLN A 53 -15.20 7.93 -16.11
C GLN A 53 -14.08 8.32 -17.08
N ARG A 54 -12.83 7.90 -16.78
CA ARG A 54 -11.64 8.13 -17.63
C ARG A 54 -11.43 7.02 -18.66
N ASN A 55 -12.35 6.03 -18.74
CA ASN A 55 -12.24 4.84 -19.60
C ASN A 55 -10.95 4.03 -19.34
N ILE A 56 -10.43 4.04 -18.12
CA ILE A 56 -9.27 3.24 -17.73
C ILE A 56 -9.75 1.82 -17.38
N PRO A 57 -9.29 0.77 -18.11
CA PRO A 57 -9.64 -0.61 -17.82
C PRO A 57 -9.16 -1.04 -16.43
N PHE A 58 -10.02 -1.70 -15.66
CA PHE A 58 -9.72 -2.23 -14.35
C PHE A 58 -9.86 -3.75 -14.34
N LEU A 59 -8.83 -4.46 -13.85
CA LEU A 59 -8.74 -5.92 -13.83
C LEU A 59 -8.58 -6.39 -12.38
N ARG A 60 -9.62 -7.05 -11.83
CA ARG A 60 -9.62 -7.62 -10.48
C ARG A 60 -9.00 -9.01 -10.47
N GLY A 61 -8.23 -9.33 -9.42
CA GLY A 61 -7.54 -10.60 -9.28
C GLY A 61 -6.41 -10.79 -10.29
N TRP A 62 -5.85 -9.71 -10.83
CA TRP A 62 -4.76 -9.72 -11.79
C TRP A 62 -3.51 -9.10 -11.21
N VAL A 63 -2.35 -9.62 -11.64
CA VAL A 63 -1.03 -9.15 -11.21
C VAL A 63 -0.05 -9.21 -12.37
N ALA A 64 0.95 -8.32 -12.37
CA ALA A 64 2.05 -8.39 -13.32
C ALA A 64 2.97 -9.57 -12.97
N THR A 65 3.14 -10.49 -13.92
CA THR A 65 4.00 -11.67 -13.76
C THR A 65 5.33 -11.53 -14.48
N GLN A 66 5.37 -10.78 -15.59
CA GLN A 66 6.59 -10.57 -16.36
C GLN A 66 6.62 -9.16 -16.94
N ALA A 67 7.81 -8.56 -16.95
CA ALA A 67 8.12 -7.34 -17.69
C ALA A 67 9.23 -7.67 -18.72
N HIS A 68 8.99 -7.31 -19.96
CA HIS A 68 9.88 -7.60 -21.09
C HIS A 68 10.54 -6.31 -21.58
N GLY A 69 11.78 -6.43 -22.03
CA GLY A 69 12.58 -5.32 -22.54
C GLY A 69 14.06 -5.54 -22.26
N ALA A 70 14.93 -4.76 -22.90
CA ALA A 70 16.37 -4.86 -22.70
C ALA A 70 16.89 -3.73 -21.78
N LYS A 71 16.80 -2.47 -22.23
CA LYS A 71 17.18 -1.27 -21.44
C LYS A 71 15.96 -0.56 -20.84
N THR A 72 14.83 -0.69 -21.50
CA THR A 72 13.53 -0.14 -21.09
C THR A 72 12.48 -1.22 -21.24
N ILE A 73 11.37 -1.09 -20.52
CA ILE A 73 10.21 -1.96 -20.68
C ILE A 73 9.60 -1.71 -22.05
N SER A 74 9.21 -2.77 -22.74
CA SER A 74 8.50 -2.73 -24.02
C SER A 74 7.16 -3.45 -23.96
N LYS A 75 6.97 -4.33 -22.96
CA LYS A 75 5.75 -5.12 -22.78
C LYS A 75 5.65 -5.62 -21.34
N VAL A 76 4.44 -5.74 -20.83
CA VAL A 76 4.13 -6.37 -19.55
C VAL A 76 3.10 -7.47 -19.76
N THR A 77 3.33 -8.61 -19.11
CA THR A 77 2.37 -9.71 -19.02
C THR A 77 1.67 -9.65 -17.68
N LEU A 78 0.35 -9.58 -17.70
CA LEU A 78 -0.52 -9.73 -16.55
C LEU A 78 -1.14 -11.12 -16.53
N ALA A 79 -1.34 -11.69 -15.34
CA ALA A 79 -2.06 -12.94 -15.16
C ALA A 79 -3.02 -12.87 -13.98
N THR A 80 -4.05 -13.73 -14.02
CA THR A 80 -4.91 -13.98 -12.85
C THR A 80 -4.16 -14.83 -11.82
N ILE A 81 -4.60 -14.80 -10.56
CA ILE A 81 -4.18 -15.76 -9.55
C ILE A 81 -5.26 -16.86 -9.46
N PRO A 82 -4.96 -18.12 -9.80
CA PRO A 82 -3.67 -18.82 -9.87
C PRO A 82 -2.94 -18.89 -11.24
N GLY A 83 -3.16 -17.95 -12.15
CA GLY A 83 -2.40 -17.92 -13.41
C GLY A 83 -3.07 -18.65 -14.58
N THR A 84 -4.41 -18.74 -14.56
CA THR A 84 -5.18 -19.44 -15.62
C THR A 84 -5.43 -18.58 -16.86
N LEU A 85 -5.38 -17.26 -16.73
CA LEU A 85 -5.55 -16.31 -17.84
C LEU A 85 -4.37 -15.35 -17.87
N GLU A 86 -3.93 -15.01 -19.08
CA GLU A 86 -2.85 -14.05 -19.31
C GLU A 86 -3.28 -12.98 -20.32
N LYS A 87 -2.75 -11.76 -20.14
CA LYS A 87 -2.86 -10.66 -21.09
C LYS A 87 -1.55 -9.94 -21.22
N GLU A 88 -1.20 -9.54 -22.42
CA GLU A 88 -0.01 -8.76 -22.71
C GLU A 88 -0.38 -7.34 -23.12
N PHE A 89 0.40 -6.37 -22.62
CA PHE A 89 0.26 -4.96 -22.93
C PHE A 89 1.59 -4.40 -23.40
N ALA A 90 1.64 -3.86 -24.61
CA ALA A 90 2.77 -3.08 -25.05
C ALA A 90 2.77 -1.73 -24.29
N CYS A 91 3.82 -1.48 -23.51
CA CYS A 91 3.94 -0.28 -22.68
C CYS A 91 5.40 0.04 -22.41
N ASP A 92 5.70 1.28 -22.04
CA ASP A 92 7.04 1.73 -21.69
C ASP A 92 7.22 1.95 -20.17
N LEU A 93 6.13 1.75 -19.39
CA LEU A 93 6.13 1.92 -17.95
C LEU A 93 5.30 0.83 -17.25
N LEU A 94 5.86 0.20 -16.23
CA LEU A 94 5.13 -0.60 -15.24
C LEU A 94 5.18 0.13 -13.89
N VAL A 95 4.02 0.47 -13.35
CA VAL A 95 3.89 0.98 -11.99
C VAL A 95 3.45 -0.16 -11.09
N ALA A 96 4.34 -0.61 -10.21
CA ALA A 96 4.08 -1.68 -9.25
C ALA A 96 3.95 -1.10 -7.84
N SER A 97 2.83 -1.38 -7.17
CA SER A 97 2.58 -0.91 -5.82
C SER A 97 1.83 -1.98 -5.00
N ALA A 98 2.57 -2.66 -4.14
CA ALA A 98 2.03 -3.72 -3.28
C ALA A 98 1.41 -3.20 -1.98
N GLY A 99 1.51 -1.91 -1.70
CA GLY A 99 1.00 -1.28 -0.48
C GLY A 99 2.10 -0.69 0.39
N MET A 100 1.67 -0.08 1.48
CA MET A 100 2.55 0.42 2.53
C MET A 100 2.72 -0.64 3.61
N THR A 101 3.94 -0.91 4.01
CA THR A 101 4.24 -1.76 5.17
C THR A 101 4.63 -0.91 6.37
N PRO A 102 4.23 -1.29 7.59
CA PRO A 102 4.69 -0.61 8.79
C PRO A 102 6.23 -0.62 8.90
N VAL A 103 6.81 0.50 9.30
CA VAL A 103 8.27 0.64 9.50
C VAL A 103 8.67 0.00 10.83
N THR A 104 8.72 -1.31 10.89
CA THR A 104 8.96 -2.10 12.11
C THR A 104 10.44 -2.22 12.51
N GLY A 105 11.35 -1.72 11.69
CA GLY A 105 12.80 -1.81 11.94
C GLY A 105 13.25 -1.36 13.34
N PRO A 106 12.86 -0.16 13.83
CA PRO A 106 13.24 0.28 15.18
C PRO A 106 12.74 -0.64 16.30
N LEU A 107 11.52 -1.19 16.14
CA LEU A 107 10.95 -2.13 17.12
C LEU A 107 11.70 -3.48 17.09
N SER A 108 12.10 -3.94 15.89
CA SER A 108 12.88 -5.17 15.72
C SER A 108 14.26 -5.05 16.37
N LEU A 109 14.92 -3.90 16.24
CA LEU A 109 16.20 -3.61 16.92
C LEU A 109 16.05 -3.65 18.44
N GLY A 110 14.87 -3.25 18.96
CA GLY A 110 14.53 -3.34 20.38
C GLY A 110 14.05 -4.71 20.83
N HIS A 111 14.13 -5.75 19.98
CA HIS A 111 13.70 -7.12 20.27
C HIS A 111 12.17 -7.30 20.42
N ALA A 112 11.35 -6.46 19.82
CA ALA A 112 9.90 -6.69 19.71
C ALA A 112 9.60 -7.99 18.96
N ARG A 113 8.48 -8.63 19.28
CA ARG A 113 7.96 -9.79 18.58
C ARG A 113 6.86 -9.38 17.63
N PHE A 114 6.77 -10.07 16.49
CA PHE A 114 5.80 -9.78 15.43
C PHE A 114 5.05 -11.05 15.04
N ALA A 115 3.81 -10.88 14.64
CA ALA A 115 3.02 -11.92 13.96
C ALA A 115 2.40 -11.36 12.68
N PHE A 116 2.22 -12.22 11.70
CA PHE A 116 1.50 -11.85 10.48
C PHE A 116 0.00 -11.73 10.79
N ASP A 117 -0.56 -10.58 10.44
CA ASP A 117 -1.99 -10.33 10.51
C ASP A 117 -2.61 -10.45 9.12
N ILE A 118 -3.50 -11.43 8.94
CA ILE A 118 -4.11 -11.73 7.65
C ILE A 118 -5.08 -10.62 7.18
N HIS A 119 -5.64 -9.83 8.11
CA HIS A 119 -6.60 -8.78 7.78
C HIS A 119 -5.92 -7.54 7.20
N THR A 120 -4.76 -7.20 7.73
CA THR A 120 -3.96 -6.07 7.22
C THR A 120 -2.91 -6.48 6.19
N GLY A 121 -2.55 -7.78 6.15
CA GLY A 121 -1.46 -8.29 5.32
C GLY A 121 -0.07 -7.90 5.81
N PHE A 122 0.07 -7.45 7.06
CA PHE A 122 1.31 -6.94 7.63
C PHE A 122 1.80 -7.78 8.81
N PHE A 123 3.11 -7.70 9.08
CA PHE A 123 3.67 -8.13 10.34
C PHE A 123 3.50 -7.03 11.38
N LEU A 124 2.62 -7.25 12.35
CA LEU A 124 2.31 -6.31 13.42
C LEU A 124 3.00 -6.72 14.73
N PRO A 125 3.40 -5.76 15.59
CA PRO A 125 4.00 -6.06 16.86
C PRO A 125 2.99 -6.74 17.79
N THR A 126 3.37 -7.89 18.36
CA THR A 126 2.56 -8.65 19.33
C THR A 126 3.06 -8.50 20.76
N THR A 127 4.36 -8.27 20.92
CA THR A 127 4.98 -8.08 22.22
C THR A 127 6.09 -7.03 22.09
N LEU A 128 6.01 -6.02 22.93
CA LEU A 128 7.03 -5.00 23.05
C LEU A 128 7.86 -5.23 24.32
N PRO A 129 9.18 -5.00 24.29
CA PRO A 129 10.00 -4.99 25.49
C PRO A 129 9.52 -3.95 26.51
N ALA A 130 9.95 -4.11 27.78
CA ALA A 130 9.66 -3.14 28.82
C ALA A 130 10.15 -1.74 28.42
N LYS A 131 9.34 -0.71 28.70
CA LYS A 131 9.61 0.70 28.38
C LYS A 131 9.70 1.02 26.89
N MET A 132 9.18 0.15 26.03
CA MET A 132 9.03 0.37 24.60
C MET A 132 7.54 0.46 24.29
N HIS A 133 7.13 1.55 23.66
CA HIS A 133 5.74 1.78 23.25
C HIS A 133 5.68 2.03 21.75
N ALA A 134 4.63 1.55 21.12
CA ALA A 134 4.36 1.75 19.70
C ALA A 134 3.00 2.42 19.49
N ALA A 135 2.88 3.23 18.45
CA ALA A 135 1.66 3.93 18.14
C ALA A 135 1.43 4.06 16.63
N GLY A 136 0.21 4.37 16.26
CA GLY A 136 -0.17 4.72 14.91
C GLY A 136 -0.09 3.58 13.91
N ARG A 137 0.41 3.86 12.73
CA ARG A 137 0.47 2.90 11.62
C ARG A 137 1.39 1.71 11.89
N LEU A 138 2.29 1.79 12.86
CA LEU A 138 3.09 0.66 13.34
C LEU A 138 2.24 -0.47 13.95
N LEU A 139 1.04 -0.12 14.46
CA LEU A 139 0.05 -1.07 15.00
C LEU A 139 -0.97 -1.52 13.95
N GLY A 140 -0.79 -1.18 12.66
CA GLY A 140 -1.74 -1.49 11.59
C GLY A 140 -2.97 -0.57 11.57
N LEU A 141 -2.95 0.54 12.32
CA LEU A 141 -4.07 1.48 12.39
C LEU A 141 -4.11 2.37 11.14
N ASN A 142 -5.29 2.50 10.53
CA ASN A 142 -5.51 3.31 9.33
C ASN A 142 -6.48 4.48 9.55
N ASN A 143 -7.19 4.51 10.68
CA ASN A 143 -8.12 5.59 11.04
C ASN A 143 -7.36 6.66 11.84
N ASP A 144 -7.50 7.93 11.47
CA ASP A 144 -6.77 9.05 12.06
C ASP A 144 -7.07 9.22 13.56
N ALA A 145 -8.32 9.06 13.98
CA ALA A 145 -8.69 9.13 15.40
C ALA A 145 -8.05 8.00 16.23
N ALA A 146 -7.97 6.77 15.67
CA ALA A 146 -7.29 5.65 16.31
C ALA A 146 -5.77 5.85 16.36
N ILE A 147 -5.19 6.44 15.32
CA ILE A 147 -3.76 6.80 15.26
C ILE A 147 -3.44 7.82 16.37
N GLU A 148 -4.22 8.88 16.48
CA GLU A 148 -4.06 9.92 17.52
C GLU A 148 -4.23 9.34 18.93
N ALA A 149 -5.31 8.60 19.18
CA ALA A 149 -5.56 7.97 20.48
C ALA A 149 -4.42 7.02 20.88
N SER A 150 -3.90 6.23 19.94
CA SER A 150 -2.75 5.33 20.19
C SER A 150 -1.48 6.12 20.54
N GLY A 151 -1.26 7.28 19.91
CA GLY A 151 -0.16 8.17 20.20
C GLY A 151 -0.25 8.75 21.63
N CYS A 152 -1.43 9.24 22.02
CA CYS A 152 -1.69 9.71 23.38
C CYS A 152 -1.44 8.60 24.41
N LEU A 153 -1.98 7.41 24.19
CA LEU A 153 -1.78 6.27 25.09
C LEU A 153 -0.29 5.90 25.23
N ALA A 154 0.43 5.81 24.12
CA ALA A 154 1.86 5.50 24.14
C ALA A 154 2.68 6.58 24.90
N GLY A 155 2.31 7.86 24.73
CA GLY A 155 2.91 8.97 25.48
C GLY A 155 2.64 8.91 26.97
N LEU A 156 1.41 8.62 27.39
CA LEU A 156 1.05 8.42 28.80
C LEU A 156 1.81 7.24 29.44
N MET A 157 1.89 6.11 28.73
CA MET A 157 2.63 4.94 29.21
C MET A 157 4.12 5.26 29.35
N ALA A 158 4.71 5.97 28.39
CA ALA A 158 6.12 6.38 28.46
C ALA A 158 6.37 7.35 29.64
N ALA A 159 5.45 8.28 29.88
CA ALA A 159 5.53 9.20 31.03
C ALA A 159 5.45 8.45 32.36
N ALA A 160 4.54 7.48 32.47
CA ALA A 160 4.43 6.62 33.66
C ALA A 160 5.73 5.80 33.90
N ASP A 161 6.34 5.25 32.84
CA ASP A 161 7.61 4.54 32.93
C ASP A 161 8.78 5.44 33.40
N CYS A 162 8.67 6.74 33.17
CA CYS A 162 9.61 7.76 33.66
C CYS A 162 9.29 8.26 35.08
N GLY A 163 8.24 7.73 35.73
CA GLY A 163 7.82 8.12 37.07
C GLY A 163 7.00 9.41 37.14
N ALA A 164 6.47 9.88 35.99
CA ALA A 164 5.51 10.98 35.99
C ALA A 164 4.19 10.49 36.60
N GLY A 165 3.68 11.20 37.64
CA GLY A 165 2.33 10.95 38.13
C GLY A 165 1.33 11.33 37.04
N LEU A 166 0.48 10.39 36.67
CA LEU A 166 -0.66 10.66 35.78
C LEU A 166 -1.76 11.30 36.69
N GLU A 167 -1.80 12.62 36.77
CA GLU A 167 -2.98 13.30 37.33
C GLU A 167 -4.08 13.22 36.27
N ALA A 168 -5.19 12.59 36.66
CA ALA A 168 -6.39 12.58 35.84
C ALA A 168 -7.11 13.94 36.08
N ASP A 169 -7.09 14.79 35.05
CA ASP A 169 -8.01 15.94 34.93
C ASP A 169 -9.37 15.49 34.40
#